data_8e97ad25e330d5451ec5a4f85119da9a
#
_entry.id   8e97ad25e330d5451ec5a4f85119da9a
#
_cell.length_a   1.000
_cell.length_b   1.000
_cell.length_c   1.000
_cell.angle_alpha   90.00
_cell.angle_beta   90.00
_cell.angle_gamma   90.00
#
_symmetry.space_group_name_H-M   'P 1'
#
loop_
_entity.id
_entity.type
_entity.pdbx_description
1 polymer ?
#
loop_
_entity_poly.entity_id
_entity_poly.type
_entity_poly.pdbx_seq_one_letter_code
_entity_poly.pdbx_strand_id
1 'polypeptide(L)'
;MQSFLSKVVYEVLQSDTPPEEITFVLPNKRSGLFLKNQLKTALTGNTFLPRIISIEDLVKEISGFELLDNVSLLFEFYAVYKTCSPKGKTDRFEDFSKWASILLQDFNDIVSNLFDADDILDYLNDSKRLEQWNLKDNSRTDLIDNYLAFFENIKTYHKFLWKHLSSKQIGYQGLVYRIASDRLHEYIKDNSREKFIFAG
;
A
#
# COMPACT_ATOMS: atom_id res chain seq x y z
N MET A 1 -34.15 4.80 -16.97
CA MET A 1 -32.84 5.46 -16.89
C MET A 1 -31.76 4.38 -16.93
N GLN A 2 -30.89 4.37 -17.94
CA GLN A 2 -29.82 3.38 -18.03
C GLN A 2 -28.78 3.67 -16.93
N SER A 3 -28.34 2.63 -16.22
CA SER A 3 -27.27 2.79 -15.22
C SER A 3 -25.94 3.07 -15.89
N PHE A 4 -24.99 3.66 -15.15
CA PHE A 4 -23.62 3.89 -15.64
C PHE A 4 -22.99 2.59 -16.17
N LEU A 5 -23.07 1.51 -15.41
CA LEU A 5 -22.50 0.21 -15.80
C LEU A 5 -23.17 -0.36 -17.05
N SER A 6 -24.49 -0.13 -17.26
CA SER A 6 -25.16 -0.57 -18.50
C SER A 6 -24.61 0.14 -19.74
N LYS A 7 -24.25 1.44 -19.61
CA LYS A 7 -23.65 2.20 -20.71
C LYS A 7 -22.23 1.67 -21.00
N VAL A 8 -21.42 1.47 -19.97
CA VAL A 8 -20.07 0.92 -20.11
C VAL A 8 -20.10 -0.46 -20.78
N VAL A 9 -20.99 -1.35 -20.36
CA VAL A 9 -21.16 -2.67 -20.98
C VAL A 9 -21.54 -2.53 -22.46
N TYR A 10 -22.49 -1.65 -22.76
CA TYR A 10 -22.93 -1.44 -24.14
C TYR A 10 -21.79 -0.95 -25.04
N GLU A 11 -21.04 0.06 -24.61
CA GLU A 11 -19.91 0.62 -25.36
C GLU A 11 -18.79 -0.41 -25.57
N VAL A 12 -18.46 -1.18 -24.52
CA VAL A 12 -17.40 -2.18 -24.58
C VAL A 12 -17.78 -3.34 -25.51
N LEU A 13 -19.02 -3.80 -25.49
CA LEU A 13 -19.49 -4.87 -26.36
C LEU A 13 -19.66 -4.45 -27.83
N GLN A 14 -19.67 -3.14 -28.14
CA GLN A 14 -19.61 -2.63 -29.50
C GLN A 14 -18.16 -2.61 -30.06
N SER A 15 -17.16 -2.87 -29.24
CA SER A 15 -15.77 -2.95 -29.71
C SER A 15 -15.49 -4.31 -30.36
N ASP A 16 -14.56 -4.33 -31.33
CA ASP A 16 -14.12 -5.57 -31.99
C ASP A 16 -13.28 -6.50 -31.09
N THR A 17 -13.08 -6.15 -29.81
CA THR A 17 -12.28 -6.93 -28.86
C THR A 17 -13.11 -8.09 -28.32
N PRO A 18 -12.61 -9.33 -28.43
CA PRO A 18 -13.29 -10.49 -27.85
C PRO A 18 -13.51 -10.33 -26.34
N PRO A 19 -14.67 -10.70 -25.78
CA PRO A 19 -14.94 -10.56 -24.35
C PRO A 19 -13.92 -11.23 -23.45
N GLU A 20 -13.31 -12.34 -23.86
CA GLU A 20 -12.26 -13.04 -23.12
C GLU A 20 -10.93 -12.26 -23.00
N GLU A 21 -10.69 -11.30 -23.88
CA GLU A 21 -9.52 -10.41 -23.84
C GLU A 21 -9.77 -9.12 -23.04
N ILE A 22 -10.97 -8.99 -22.45
CA ILE A 22 -11.36 -7.80 -21.68
C ILE A 22 -11.31 -8.11 -20.17
N THR A 23 -10.61 -7.26 -19.45
CA THR A 23 -10.60 -7.25 -17.97
C THR A 23 -11.21 -5.96 -17.45
N PHE A 24 -12.34 -6.06 -16.77
CA PHE A 24 -12.95 -4.94 -16.05
C PHE A 24 -12.32 -4.78 -14.68
N VAL A 25 -11.82 -3.59 -14.41
CA VAL A 25 -11.27 -3.19 -13.11
C VAL A 25 -12.25 -2.22 -12.43
N LEU A 26 -12.73 -2.59 -11.27
CA LEU A 26 -13.78 -1.88 -10.53
C LEU A 26 -13.28 -1.43 -9.16
N PRO A 27 -13.89 -0.38 -8.56
CA PRO A 27 -13.49 0.12 -7.26
C PRO A 27 -13.57 -0.91 -6.13
N ASN A 28 -14.51 -1.85 -6.23
CA ASN A 28 -14.73 -2.88 -5.21
C ASN A 28 -15.44 -4.12 -5.78
N LYS A 29 -15.40 -5.23 -5.02
CA LYS A 29 -16.02 -6.51 -5.41
C LYS A 29 -17.54 -6.45 -5.56
N ARG A 30 -18.21 -5.55 -4.82
CA ARG A 30 -19.67 -5.37 -4.93
C ARG A 30 -20.07 -4.85 -6.30
N SER A 31 -19.34 -3.87 -6.82
CA SER A 31 -19.56 -3.34 -8.19
C SER A 31 -19.44 -4.43 -9.25
N GLY A 32 -18.56 -5.41 -9.03
CA GLY A 32 -18.38 -6.58 -9.90
C GLY A 32 -19.64 -7.45 -10.00
N LEU A 33 -20.39 -7.62 -8.92
CA LEU A 33 -21.64 -8.37 -8.96
C LEU A 33 -22.70 -7.67 -9.84
N PHE A 34 -22.80 -6.35 -9.73
CA PHE A 34 -23.72 -5.57 -10.56
C PHE A 34 -23.32 -5.62 -12.03
N LEU A 35 -22.01 -5.46 -12.33
CA LEU A 35 -21.50 -5.57 -13.70
C LEU A 35 -21.78 -6.96 -14.29
N LYS A 36 -21.52 -8.02 -13.53
CA LYS A 36 -21.79 -9.39 -13.96
C LYS A 36 -23.27 -9.61 -14.34
N ASN A 37 -24.20 -9.03 -13.59
CA ASN A 37 -25.62 -9.08 -13.91
C ASN A 37 -25.96 -8.33 -15.20
N GLN A 38 -25.35 -7.18 -15.45
CA GLN A 38 -25.54 -6.42 -16.70
C GLN A 38 -24.98 -7.20 -17.90
N LEU A 39 -23.79 -7.78 -17.79
CA LEU A 39 -23.17 -8.60 -18.83
C LEU A 39 -24.03 -9.83 -19.18
N LYS A 40 -24.60 -10.52 -18.19
CA LYS A 40 -25.52 -11.65 -18.42
C LYS A 40 -26.77 -11.27 -19.23
N THR A 41 -27.24 -10.02 -19.07
CA THR A 41 -28.40 -9.52 -19.81
C THR A 41 -28.04 -9.07 -21.23
N ALA A 42 -26.81 -8.58 -21.41
CA ALA A 42 -26.35 -8.02 -22.69
C ALA A 42 -25.74 -9.06 -23.63
N LEU A 43 -25.09 -10.09 -23.09
CA LEU A 43 -24.48 -11.18 -23.86
C LEU A 43 -25.52 -12.26 -24.20
N THR A 44 -25.67 -12.54 -25.48
CA THR A 44 -26.56 -13.59 -25.99
C THR A 44 -25.75 -14.74 -26.54
N GLY A 45 -26.14 -15.99 -26.16
CA GLY A 45 -25.46 -17.20 -26.62
C GLY A 45 -24.36 -17.71 -25.67
N ASN A 46 -23.61 -18.71 -26.12
CA ASN A 46 -22.50 -19.31 -25.38
C ASN A 46 -21.23 -18.50 -25.64
N THR A 47 -20.96 -17.55 -24.75
CA THR A 47 -19.77 -16.70 -24.85
C THR A 47 -19.05 -16.65 -23.50
N PHE A 48 -17.72 -16.52 -23.51
CA PHE A 48 -16.96 -16.31 -22.31
C PHE A 48 -17.24 -14.90 -21.73
N LEU A 49 -17.38 -14.82 -20.43
CA LEU A 49 -17.52 -13.54 -19.76
C LEU A 49 -16.15 -12.85 -19.65
N PRO A 50 -16.11 -11.51 -19.81
CA PRO A 50 -14.94 -10.74 -19.45
C PRO A 50 -14.49 -11.02 -18.02
N ARG A 51 -13.20 -10.90 -17.77
CA ARG A 51 -12.64 -10.96 -16.42
C ARG A 51 -13.12 -9.74 -15.63
N ILE A 52 -13.52 -9.93 -14.38
CA ILE A 52 -13.98 -8.85 -13.50
C ILE A 52 -13.18 -8.92 -12.20
N ILE A 53 -12.41 -7.89 -11.90
CA ILE A 53 -11.59 -7.77 -10.70
C ILE A 53 -11.78 -6.44 -10.02
N SER A 54 -11.46 -6.35 -8.73
CA SER A 54 -11.37 -5.06 -8.04
C SER A 54 -9.99 -4.43 -8.25
N ILE A 55 -9.89 -3.11 -8.03
CA ILE A 55 -8.60 -2.42 -8.09
C ILE A 55 -7.61 -3.01 -7.07
N GLU A 56 -8.08 -3.43 -5.90
CA GLU A 56 -7.26 -4.09 -4.90
C GLU A 56 -6.71 -5.43 -5.40
N ASP A 57 -7.56 -6.25 -6.06
CA ASP A 57 -7.12 -7.53 -6.62
C ASP A 57 -6.12 -7.31 -7.76
N LEU A 58 -6.29 -6.26 -8.60
CA LEU A 58 -5.33 -5.90 -9.64
C LEU A 58 -3.98 -5.49 -9.05
N VAL A 59 -3.98 -4.60 -8.05
CA VAL A 59 -2.76 -4.15 -7.37
C VAL A 59 -2.02 -5.32 -6.71
N LYS A 60 -2.76 -6.24 -6.08
CA LYS A 60 -2.22 -7.47 -5.50
C LYS A 60 -1.57 -8.36 -6.57
N GLU A 61 -2.20 -8.51 -7.71
CA GLU A 61 -1.68 -9.31 -8.84
C GLU A 61 -0.40 -8.69 -9.42
N ILE A 62 -0.40 -7.38 -9.67
CA ILE A 62 0.77 -6.67 -10.19
C ILE A 62 1.93 -6.73 -9.19
N SER A 63 1.67 -6.45 -7.91
CA SER A 63 2.70 -6.42 -6.88
C SER A 63 3.20 -7.82 -6.49
N GLY A 64 2.35 -8.84 -6.56
CA GLY A 64 2.61 -10.16 -5.97
C GLY A 64 2.63 -10.15 -4.44
N PHE A 65 2.06 -9.12 -3.80
CA PHE A 65 2.07 -8.92 -2.36
C PHE A 65 0.67 -9.04 -1.76
N GLU A 66 0.59 -9.57 -0.53
CA GLU A 66 -0.62 -9.60 0.26
C GLU A 66 -0.71 -8.35 1.15
N LEU A 67 -1.90 -7.74 1.19
CA LEU A 67 -2.19 -6.65 2.12
C LEU A 67 -2.41 -7.21 3.53
N LEU A 68 -1.70 -6.66 4.50
CA LEU A 68 -1.92 -6.96 5.91
C LEU A 68 -2.97 -6.03 6.52
N ASP A 69 -3.75 -6.57 7.44
CA ASP A 69 -4.54 -5.76 8.35
C ASP A 69 -3.65 -5.03 9.37
N ASN A 70 -4.18 -3.97 9.99
CA ASN A 70 -3.42 -3.12 10.90
C ASN A 70 -2.86 -3.87 12.12
N VAL A 71 -3.56 -4.88 12.60
CA VAL A 71 -3.13 -5.64 13.78
C VAL A 71 -1.96 -6.56 13.41
N SER A 72 -2.08 -7.29 12.32
CA SER A 72 -1.01 -8.14 11.79
C SER A 72 0.24 -7.32 11.46
N LEU A 73 0.08 -6.15 10.83
CA LEU A 73 1.16 -5.23 10.53
C LEU A 73 1.89 -4.75 11.79
N LEU A 74 1.13 -4.45 12.86
CA LEU A 74 1.70 -4.02 14.13
C LEU A 74 2.56 -5.12 14.79
N PHE A 75 2.15 -6.38 14.69
CA PHE A 75 2.96 -7.51 15.18
C PHE A 75 4.23 -7.71 14.35
N GLU A 76 4.16 -7.58 13.04
CA GLU A 76 5.34 -7.64 12.17
C GLU A 76 6.32 -6.50 12.49
N PHE A 77 5.81 -5.30 12.73
CA PHE A 77 6.65 -4.17 13.13
C PHE A 77 7.27 -4.37 14.52
N TYR A 78 6.54 -4.95 15.47
CA TYR A 78 7.10 -5.27 16.79
C TYR A 78 8.25 -6.29 16.71
N ALA A 79 8.15 -7.27 15.83
CA ALA A 79 9.23 -8.21 15.59
C ALA A 79 10.50 -7.49 15.06
N VAL A 80 10.33 -6.56 14.13
CA VAL A 80 11.43 -5.73 13.61
C VAL A 80 11.98 -4.82 14.69
N TYR A 81 11.13 -4.12 15.45
CA TYR A 81 11.52 -3.23 16.54
C TYR A 81 12.42 -3.94 17.56
N LYS A 82 12.05 -5.15 17.99
CA LYS A 82 12.88 -5.95 18.90
C LYS A 82 14.26 -6.32 18.34
N THR A 83 14.35 -6.44 17.02
CA THR A 83 15.61 -6.78 16.34
C THR A 83 16.53 -5.57 16.20
N CYS A 84 15.94 -4.39 15.95
CA CYS A 84 16.67 -3.14 15.70
C CYS A 84 17.03 -2.38 16.99
N SER A 85 16.26 -2.58 18.06
CA SER A 85 16.48 -1.88 19.32
C SER A 85 17.64 -2.46 20.13
N PRO A 86 18.39 -1.60 20.85
CA PRO A 86 19.45 -2.07 21.74
C PRO A 86 18.92 -3.05 22.78
N LYS A 87 19.70 -4.09 23.09
CA LYS A 87 19.33 -5.09 24.09
C LYS A 87 18.98 -4.42 25.42
N GLY A 88 17.81 -4.73 25.97
CA GLY A 88 17.33 -4.20 27.26
C GLY A 88 16.64 -2.83 27.18
N LYS A 89 16.48 -2.24 25.99
CA LYS A 89 15.77 -0.96 25.77
C LYS A 89 14.52 -1.12 24.88
N THR A 90 13.92 -2.31 24.86
CA THR A 90 12.68 -2.55 24.09
C THR A 90 11.47 -2.32 24.98
N ASP A 91 10.53 -1.55 24.47
CA ASP A 91 9.23 -1.35 25.10
C ASP A 91 8.44 -2.67 25.14
N ARG A 92 7.54 -2.78 26.11
CA ARG A 92 6.50 -3.82 26.09
C ARG A 92 5.55 -3.55 24.95
N PHE A 93 4.89 -4.59 24.45
CA PHE A 93 3.99 -4.46 23.30
C PHE A 93 2.89 -3.38 23.52
N GLU A 94 2.37 -3.29 24.72
CA GLU A 94 1.33 -2.32 25.07
C GLU A 94 1.80 -0.85 24.93
N ASP A 95 3.06 -0.57 25.25
CA ASP A 95 3.63 0.77 25.13
C ASP A 95 4.11 1.05 23.69
N PHE A 96 4.74 0.07 23.05
CA PHE A 96 5.10 0.11 21.65
C PHE A 96 3.88 0.39 20.76
N SER A 97 2.76 -0.30 20.94
CA SER A 97 1.58 -0.19 20.08
C SER A 97 0.97 1.21 20.06
N LYS A 98 1.13 1.99 21.11
CA LYS A 98 0.58 3.36 21.23
C LYS A 98 1.21 4.32 20.22
N TRP A 99 2.52 4.24 20.02
CA TRP A 99 3.23 5.10 19.07
C TRP A 99 3.45 4.44 17.70
N ALA A 100 3.62 3.14 17.67
CA ALA A 100 3.92 2.42 16.44
C ALA A 100 2.79 2.48 15.42
N SER A 101 1.53 2.52 15.86
CA SER A 101 0.37 2.66 14.98
C SER A 101 0.38 3.99 14.23
N ILE A 102 0.80 5.07 14.88
CA ILE A 102 0.92 6.39 14.27
C ILE A 102 2.07 6.37 13.26
N LEU A 103 3.22 5.83 13.65
CA LEU A 103 4.39 5.75 12.77
C LEU A 103 4.14 4.88 11.52
N LEU A 104 3.39 3.79 11.67
CA LEU A 104 2.97 2.97 10.52
C LEU A 104 2.07 3.74 9.56
N GLN A 105 1.20 4.59 10.07
CA GLN A 105 0.39 5.48 9.23
C GLN A 105 1.26 6.49 8.49
N ASP A 106 2.21 7.12 9.18
CA ASP A 106 3.16 8.07 8.57
C ASP A 106 3.99 7.37 7.47
N PHE A 107 4.50 6.17 7.70
CA PHE A 107 5.20 5.38 6.69
C PHE A 107 4.30 5.07 5.48
N ASN A 108 3.05 4.70 5.73
CA ASN A 108 2.07 4.46 4.67
C ASN A 108 1.85 5.72 3.83
N ASP A 109 1.69 6.87 4.46
CA ASP A 109 1.41 8.13 3.78
C ASP A 109 2.61 8.63 2.96
N ILE A 110 3.83 8.52 3.50
CA ILE A 110 5.06 8.85 2.78
C ILE A 110 5.18 8.01 1.51
N VAL A 111 5.02 6.69 1.64
CA VAL A 111 5.22 5.75 0.53
C VAL A 111 4.08 5.85 -0.49
N SER A 112 2.83 6.03 -0.06
CA SER A 112 1.66 6.19 -0.94
C SER A 112 1.75 7.43 -1.81
N ASN A 113 2.38 8.50 -1.32
CA ASN A 113 2.58 9.73 -2.07
C ASN A 113 3.84 9.71 -2.94
N LEU A 114 4.48 8.55 -3.10
CA LEU A 114 5.68 8.34 -3.92
C LEU A 114 6.90 9.18 -3.50
N PHE A 115 6.90 9.71 -2.29
CA PHE A 115 8.06 10.40 -1.76
C PHE A 115 9.22 9.44 -1.49
N ASP A 116 10.43 9.96 -1.52
CA ASP A 116 11.58 9.25 -1.01
C ASP A 116 11.55 9.29 0.53
N ALA A 117 11.36 8.12 1.13
CA ALA A 117 11.26 8.02 2.58
C ALA A 117 12.59 8.38 3.27
N ASP A 118 13.72 8.11 2.62
CA ASP A 118 15.03 8.45 3.18
C ASP A 118 15.21 9.96 3.29
N ASP A 119 14.82 10.71 2.25
CA ASP A 119 14.92 12.17 2.22
C ASP A 119 14.01 12.82 3.27
N ILE A 120 12.77 12.36 3.37
CA ILE A 120 11.81 12.91 4.35
C ILE A 120 12.25 12.62 5.79
N LEU A 121 12.68 11.37 6.05
CA LEU A 121 13.09 10.96 7.39
C LEU A 121 14.41 11.62 7.81
N ASP A 122 15.33 11.87 6.88
CA ASP A 122 16.55 12.65 7.12
C ASP A 122 16.20 14.11 7.45
N TYR A 123 15.33 14.74 6.65
CA TYR A 123 14.87 16.10 6.92
C TYR A 123 14.18 16.22 8.29
N LEU A 124 13.34 15.26 8.66
CA LEU A 124 12.69 15.22 9.97
C LEU A 124 13.71 15.15 11.10
N ASN A 125 14.71 14.28 10.98
CA ASN A 125 15.77 14.12 11.96
C ASN A 125 16.57 15.40 12.13
N ASP A 126 17.00 16.04 11.02
CA ASP A 126 17.76 17.28 11.02
C ASP A 126 16.95 18.45 11.60
N SER A 127 15.66 18.53 11.26
CA SER A 127 14.76 19.55 11.82
C SER A 127 14.62 19.39 13.34
N LYS A 128 14.49 18.18 13.85
CA LYS A 128 14.41 17.92 15.28
C LYS A 128 15.71 18.20 16.02
N ARG A 129 16.85 17.98 15.41
CA ARG A 129 18.15 18.37 15.95
C ARG A 129 18.30 19.90 16.03
N LEU A 130 17.84 20.65 15.01
CA LEU A 130 17.86 22.12 15.00
C LEU A 130 16.92 22.73 16.04
N GLU A 131 15.71 22.18 16.22
CA GLU A 131 14.79 22.61 17.27
C GLU A 131 15.44 22.55 18.66
N GLN A 132 16.23 21.51 18.91
CA GLN A 132 16.90 21.31 20.21
C GLN A 132 18.18 22.14 20.37
N TRP A 133 18.88 22.46 19.27
CA TRP A 133 20.02 23.37 19.34
C TRP A 133 19.63 24.75 19.90
N ASN A 134 18.38 25.17 19.67
CA ASN A 134 17.84 26.43 20.17
C ASN A 134 17.39 26.37 21.65
N LEU A 135 17.32 25.18 22.26
CA LEU A 135 17.07 25.01 23.69
C LEU A 135 18.39 25.18 24.44
N LYS A 136 18.53 26.29 25.20
CA LYS A 136 19.72 26.65 25.93
C LYS A 136 20.33 25.50 26.74
N ASP A 137 21.63 25.43 26.74
CA ASP A 137 22.58 24.41 27.16
C ASP A 137 22.42 23.77 28.58
N ASN A 138 21.44 24.15 29.39
CA ASN A 138 21.41 23.78 30.81
C ASN A 138 20.36 22.72 31.19
N SER A 139 19.70 22.07 30.22
CA SER A 139 18.67 21.08 30.52
C SER A 139 18.67 19.85 29.60
N ARG A 140 19.86 19.36 29.25
CA ARG A 140 19.98 18.03 28.64
C ARG A 140 19.58 17.01 29.69
N THR A 141 18.33 16.58 29.64
CA THR A 141 17.80 15.51 30.48
C THR A 141 17.82 14.21 29.66
N ASP A 142 17.93 13.05 30.34
CA ASP A 142 17.79 11.72 29.72
C ASP A 142 16.55 11.61 28.81
N LEU A 143 15.53 12.42 29.08
CA LEU A 143 14.30 12.49 28.27
C LEU A 143 14.58 13.04 26.87
N ILE A 144 15.42 14.08 26.75
CA ILE A 144 15.77 14.71 25.47
C ILE A 144 16.65 13.76 24.64
N ASP A 145 17.60 13.11 25.29
CA ASP A 145 18.47 12.13 24.60
C ASP A 145 17.69 10.92 24.12
N ASN A 146 16.70 10.45 24.87
CA ASN A 146 15.80 9.37 24.44
C ASN A 146 14.89 9.83 23.28
N TYR A 147 14.42 11.07 23.30
CA TYR A 147 13.61 11.65 22.21
C TYR A 147 14.40 11.74 20.90
N LEU A 148 15.63 12.24 20.93
CA LEU A 148 16.49 12.28 19.75
C LEU A 148 16.83 10.90 19.22
N ALA A 149 17.19 9.98 20.11
CA ALA A 149 17.47 8.61 19.75
C ALA A 149 16.27 7.94 19.08
N PHE A 150 15.04 8.28 19.48
CA PHE A 150 13.83 7.79 18.82
C PHE A 150 13.77 8.28 17.35
N PHE A 151 13.95 9.59 17.10
CA PHE A 151 13.91 10.13 15.73
C PHE A 151 15.04 9.59 14.86
N GLU A 152 16.25 9.42 15.41
CA GLU A 152 17.38 8.79 14.70
C GLU A 152 17.07 7.35 14.28
N ASN A 153 16.29 6.63 15.08
CA ASN A 153 15.94 5.24 14.81
C ASN A 153 14.76 5.07 13.82
N ILE A 154 13.92 6.10 13.60
CA ILE A 154 12.75 6.00 12.73
C ILE A 154 13.14 5.53 11.33
N LYS A 155 14.18 6.10 10.73
CA LYS A 155 14.69 5.69 9.43
C LYS A 155 15.16 4.23 9.41
N THR A 156 15.81 3.81 10.48
CA THR A 156 16.24 2.41 10.66
C THR A 156 15.03 1.50 10.72
N TYR A 157 14.02 1.86 11.51
CA TYR A 157 12.77 1.08 11.61
C TYR A 157 12.07 0.96 10.26
N HIS A 158 11.96 2.05 9.50
CA HIS A 158 11.37 2.03 8.16
C HIS A 158 12.12 1.07 7.23
N LYS A 159 13.46 1.18 7.13
CA LYS A 159 14.28 0.32 6.26
C LYS A 159 14.18 -1.16 6.62
N PHE A 160 14.27 -1.49 7.90
CA PHE A 160 14.19 -2.89 8.33
C PHE A 160 12.77 -3.45 8.17
N LEU A 161 11.73 -2.64 8.44
CA LEU A 161 10.35 -3.03 8.22
C LEU A 161 10.08 -3.29 6.73
N TRP A 162 10.50 -2.38 5.85
CA TRP A 162 10.40 -2.56 4.41
C TRP A 162 11.03 -3.87 3.95
N LYS A 163 12.29 -4.11 4.35
CA LYS A 163 13.00 -5.34 4.02
C LYS A 163 12.31 -6.59 4.55
N HIS A 164 11.83 -6.54 5.79
CA HIS A 164 11.16 -7.65 6.45
C HIS A 164 9.85 -8.01 5.74
N LEU A 165 8.99 -7.01 5.48
CA LEU A 165 7.72 -7.21 4.79
C LEU A 165 7.94 -7.67 3.34
N SER A 166 8.90 -7.07 2.63
CA SER A 166 9.24 -7.46 1.26
C SER A 166 9.72 -8.92 1.17
N SER A 167 10.49 -9.39 2.15
CA SER A 167 10.96 -10.78 2.17
C SER A 167 9.84 -11.80 2.34
N LYS A 168 8.70 -11.38 2.90
CA LYS A 168 7.51 -12.21 3.10
C LYS A 168 6.44 -11.99 2.02
N GLN A 169 6.65 -11.06 1.11
CA GLN A 169 5.67 -10.61 0.11
C GLN A 169 4.33 -10.16 0.75
N ILE A 170 4.42 -9.43 1.85
CA ILE A 170 3.30 -8.84 2.57
C ILE A 170 3.57 -7.35 2.79
N GLY A 171 2.52 -6.56 3.05
CA GLY A 171 2.74 -5.14 3.31
C GLY A 171 1.52 -4.34 3.68
N TYR A 172 1.77 -3.10 4.06
CA TYR A 172 0.75 -2.06 4.17
C TYR A 172 0.44 -1.47 2.79
N GLN A 173 -0.66 -0.76 2.68
CA GLN A 173 -1.20 -0.30 1.39
C GLN A 173 -0.18 0.48 0.54
N GLY A 174 0.50 1.47 1.12
CA GLY A 174 1.49 2.26 0.40
C GLY A 174 2.64 1.43 -0.15
N LEU A 175 3.16 0.47 0.63
CA LEU A 175 4.22 -0.44 0.18
C LEU A 175 3.76 -1.28 -1.02
N VAL A 176 2.57 -1.89 -0.90
CA VAL A 176 2.03 -2.75 -1.96
C VAL A 176 1.75 -1.96 -3.24
N TYR A 177 1.21 -0.75 -3.12
CA TYR A 177 0.95 0.14 -4.26
C TYR A 177 2.25 0.65 -4.90
N ARG A 178 3.27 0.95 -4.12
CA ARG A 178 4.59 1.34 -4.65
C ARG A 178 5.20 0.23 -5.47
N ILE A 179 5.21 -1.00 -4.94
CA ILE A 179 5.74 -2.16 -5.66
C ILE A 179 4.92 -2.45 -6.92
N ALA A 180 3.58 -2.31 -6.85
CA ALA A 180 2.74 -2.45 -8.04
C ALA A 180 3.07 -1.39 -9.10
N SER A 181 3.29 -0.14 -8.69
CA SER A 181 3.70 0.94 -9.59
C SER A 181 5.04 0.64 -10.27
N ASP A 182 6.02 0.14 -9.52
CA ASP A 182 7.34 -0.19 -10.05
C ASP A 182 7.30 -1.37 -11.04
N ARG A 183 6.38 -2.33 -10.85
CA ARG A 183 6.19 -3.50 -11.71
C ARG A 183 5.17 -3.31 -12.84
N LEU A 184 4.45 -2.19 -12.86
CA LEU A 184 3.34 -1.96 -13.79
C LEU A 184 3.77 -2.08 -15.24
N HIS A 185 4.94 -1.56 -15.59
CA HIS A 185 5.44 -1.60 -16.97
C HIS A 185 5.69 -3.03 -17.46
N GLU A 186 6.27 -3.87 -16.64
CA GLU A 186 6.49 -5.29 -16.93
C GLU A 186 5.16 -6.04 -17.05
N TYR A 187 4.26 -5.81 -16.11
CA TYR A 187 2.93 -6.42 -16.12
C TYR A 187 2.13 -6.09 -17.39
N ILE A 188 2.14 -4.83 -17.85
CA ILE A 188 1.47 -4.42 -19.09
C ILE A 188 2.09 -5.13 -20.30
N LYS A 189 3.41 -5.28 -20.34
CA LYS A 189 4.11 -5.97 -21.42
C LYS A 189 3.72 -7.45 -21.49
N ASP A 190 3.64 -8.12 -20.35
CA ASP A 190 3.29 -9.54 -20.26
C ASP A 190 1.81 -9.79 -20.59
N ASN A 191 0.93 -8.82 -20.28
CA ASN A 191 -0.50 -8.87 -20.57
C ASN A 191 -0.90 -7.99 -21.80
N SER A 192 -0.04 -7.88 -22.80
CA SER A 192 -0.21 -6.97 -23.94
C SER A 192 -1.44 -7.25 -24.81
N ARG A 193 -2.07 -8.42 -24.71
CA ARG A 193 -3.31 -8.78 -25.42
C ARG A 193 -4.57 -8.39 -24.65
N GLU A 194 -4.46 -8.21 -23.34
CA GLU A 194 -5.59 -7.86 -22.48
C GLU A 194 -5.95 -6.37 -22.58
N LYS A 195 -7.24 -6.10 -22.72
CA LYS A 195 -7.79 -4.73 -22.67
C LYS A 195 -8.38 -4.46 -21.29
N PHE A 196 -7.71 -3.59 -20.52
CA PHE A 196 -8.18 -3.19 -19.20
C PHE A 196 -9.18 -2.04 -19.30
N ILE A 197 -10.37 -2.22 -18.72
CA ILE A 197 -11.43 -1.22 -18.66
C ILE A 197 -11.66 -0.82 -17.20
N PHE A 198 -11.25 0.37 -16.83
CA PHE A 198 -11.46 0.94 -15.51
C PHE A 198 -12.83 1.62 -15.48
N ALA A 199 -13.72 1.16 -14.59
CA ALA A 199 -15.08 1.68 -14.47
C ALA A 199 -15.45 1.93 -13.00
N GLY A 200 -15.60 3.20 -12.62
CA GLY A 200 -15.92 3.62 -11.27
C GLY A 200 -16.34 5.08 -11.15
#